data_09ce481bcb661c5509768e87250b3af4
#
_entry.id   09ce481bcb661c5509768e87250b3af4
#
_cell.length_a   1.000
_cell.length_b   1.000
_cell.length_c   1.000
_cell.angle_alpha   90.00
_cell.angle_beta   90.00
_cell.angle_gamma   90.00
#
_symmetry.space_group_name_H-M   'P 1'
#
loop_
_entity.id
_entity.type
_entity.pdbx_description
1 polymer ?
#
loop_
_entity_poly.entity_id
_entity_poly.type
_entity_poly.pdbx_seq_one_letter_code
_entity_poly.pdbx_strand_id
1 'polypeptide(L)'
;MAITIHQQPYVFTALKQKLIVVATSSNIGQPGFRYVIEVSNGTTTNTFYVQPNINGALVFDLNPVVAQAMDLGVNSTDSVPSLFASTTVQDAATSRNILGISTIIKEGYEVLGVFEVQATSYPLNGSALINAAFQISDGFNPNPATHFALTSGTSYIMSDLVRSTYALDDLLSKYTLGANTIGITAFADDYGVLTLPADDGAGLTGNDIDNVRVQQFNAAGASIQDDTISLTIAEGYINHVPLMPANINEMFALDAAWNHYLITFRNSSNAVRARSIAVFKAADECRFEKIRLAWTNSRGGWDYFNFTKRSEESYSVERKRYRKVVGNYGTADETTAFGFNTYDRGLTERSPFVEKMMRIRTDFLTEGQFEYLKNLIYSESVYMIGADGSATPVVIESNNYVAIKTRSFAKTDLELTLKFSNDYTA
;
A
#
# COMPACT_ATOMS: atom_id res chain seq x y z
N MET A 1 -25.30 29.29 16.02
CA MET A 1 -23.94 28.66 15.94
C MET A 1 -23.02 29.69 15.31
N ALA A 2 -21.88 29.97 15.90
CA ALA A 2 -20.97 30.98 15.36
C ALA A 2 -20.24 30.47 14.12
N ILE A 3 -19.80 29.19 14.10
CA ILE A 3 -19.12 28.56 12.95
C ILE A 3 -20.09 27.67 12.16
N THR A 4 -20.06 27.84 10.84
CA THR A 4 -20.76 26.97 9.89
C THR A 4 -19.73 26.26 9.01
N ILE A 5 -19.73 24.93 9.00
CA ILE A 5 -18.85 24.11 8.18
C ILE A 5 -19.51 23.90 6.83
N HIS A 6 -18.85 24.30 5.73
CA HIS A 6 -19.34 24.15 4.35
C HIS A 6 -18.74 22.95 3.65
N GLN A 7 -17.49 22.61 3.98
CA GLN A 7 -16.77 21.48 3.38
C GLN A 7 -15.83 20.88 4.42
N GLN A 8 -15.77 19.57 4.46
CA GLN A 8 -14.83 18.80 5.30
C GLN A 8 -14.50 17.49 4.61
N PRO A 9 -13.37 16.83 4.97
CA PRO A 9 -13.09 15.47 4.53
C PRO A 9 -14.19 14.49 4.95
N TYR A 10 -14.38 13.45 4.18
CA TYR A 10 -15.27 12.35 4.56
C TYR A 10 -14.65 11.54 5.71
N VAL A 11 -15.48 10.75 6.39
CA VAL A 11 -15.07 9.86 7.49
C VAL A 11 -13.96 8.90 7.02
N PHE A 12 -14.03 8.45 5.78
CA PHE A 12 -13.02 7.63 5.13
C PHE A 12 -12.53 8.35 3.87
N THR A 13 -11.23 8.65 3.78
CA THR A 13 -10.70 9.45 2.66
C THR A 13 -9.24 9.14 2.34
N ALA A 14 -8.80 9.52 1.14
CA ALA A 14 -7.45 9.30 0.67
C ALA A 14 -6.50 10.40 1.15
N LEU A 15 -5.34 9.99 1.65
CA LEU A 15 -4.33 10.90 2.20
C LEU A 15 -3.54 11.67 1.12
N LYS A 16 -3.28 11.05 -0.05
CA LYS A 16 -2.40 11.63 -1.08
C LYS A 16 -3.06 12.71 -1.94
N GLN A 17 -4.05 13.42 -1.41
CA GLN A 17 -4.74 14.53 -2.09
C GLN A 17 -5.07 15.64 -1.11
N LYS A 18 -5.56 16.77 -1.64
CA LYS A 18 -5.95 17.89 -0.81
C LYS A 18 -7.16 17.57 0.06
N LEU A 19 -7.02 17.75 1.35
CA LEU A 19 -8.05 17.55 2.37
C LEU A 19 -8.56 18.92 2.83
N ILE A 20 -9.46 19.49 2.06
CA ILE A 20 -9.88 20.88 2.24
C ILE A 20 -11.02 20.99 3.27
N VAL A 21 -10.80 21.86 4.24
CA VAL A 21 -11.81 22.32 5.18
C VAL A 21 -12.21 23.74 4.84
N VAL A 22 -13.53 23.99 4.71
CA VAL A 22 -14.08 25.31 4.49
C VAL A 22 -15.12 25.59 5.57
N ALA A 23 -14.96 26.70 6.28
CA ALA A 23 -15.91 27.16 7.29
C ALA A 23 -16.05 28.68 7.28
N THR A 24 -17.19 29.17 7.77
CA THR A 24 -17.45 30.60 7.99
C THR A 24 -17.86 30.84 9.43
N SER A 25 -17.64 32.06 9.92
CA SER A 25 -18.07 32.49 11.25
C SER A 25 -18.91 33.77 11.19
N SER A 26 -19.90 33.87 12.07
CA SER A 26 -20.63 35.12 12.29
C SER A 26 -19.82 36.14 13.08
N ASN A 27 -18.73 35.74 13.75
CA ASN A 27 -17.89 36.58 14.61
C ASN A 27 -16.68 37.20 13.91
N ILE A 28 -16.61 37.10 12.60
CA ILE A 28 -15.47 37.55 11.79
C ILE A 28 -15.14 39.05 11.96
N GLY A 29 -16.14 39.86 12.33
CA GLY A 29 -15.94 41.29 12.61
C GLY A 29 -15.27 41.63 13.96
N GLN A 30 -14.96 40.63 14.78
CA GLN A 30 -14.28 40.86 16.06
C GLN A 30 -12.82 41.25 15.82
N PRO A 31 -12.26 42.13 16.67
CA PRO A 31 -10.87 42.54 16.56
C PRO A 31 -9.91 41.36 16.65
N GLY A 32 -8.93 41.31 15.74
CA GLY A 32 -7.90 40.25 15.74
C GLY A 32 -8.42 38.85 15.45
N PHE A 33 -9.62 38.71 14.84
CA PHE A 33 -10.24 37.41 14.60
C PHE A 33 -9.34 36.45 13.81
N ARG A 34 -9.27 35.21 14.29
CA ARG A 34 -8.60 34.07 13.65
C ARG A 34 -9.40 32.80 13.87
N TYR A 35 -9.36 31.92 12.89
CA TYR A 35 -9.75 30.53 13.11
C TYR A 35 -8.62 29.77 13.80
N VAL A 36 -8.96 28.95 14.77
CA VAL A 36 -8.03 28.08 15.49
C VAL A 36 -8.39 26.63 15.14
N ILE A 37 -7.46 25.93 14.52
CA ILE A 37 -7.67 24.55 14.07
C ILE A 37 -6.78 23.65 14.91
N GLU A 38 -7.36 22.70 15.60
CA GLU A 38 -6.66 21.66 16.33
C GLU A 38 -6.80 20.35 15.59
N VAL A 39 -5.67 19.75 15.21
CA VAL A 39 -5.60 18.46 14.50
C VAL A 39 -4.88 17.47 15.38
N SER A 40 -5.55 16.38 15.73
CA SER A 40 -5.02 15.32 16.59
C SER A 40 -5.04 13.97 15.88
N ASN A 41 -3.95 13.22 16.00
CA ASN A 41 -3.85 11.81 15.58
C ASN A 41 -3.95 10.83 16.78
N GLY A 42 -4.47 11.29 17.91
CA GLY A 42 -4.57 10.51 19.15
C GLY A 42 -3.31 10.56 20.02
N THR A 43 -2.14 10.83 19.45
CA THR A 43 -0.87 10.92 20.19
C THR A 43 -0.39 12.37 20.32
N THR A 44 -0.51 13.13 19.25
CA THR A 44 -0.09 14.52 19.18
C THR A 44 -1.24 15.42 18.71
N THR A 45 -1.30 16.64 19.22
CA THR A 45 -2.26 17.66 18.76
C THR A 45 -1.48 18.87 18.27
N ASN A 46 -1.71 19.25 17.03
CA ASN A 46 -1.15 20.45 16.42
C ASN A 46 -2.22 21.54 16.35
N THR A 47 -1.86 22.77 16.74
CA THR A 47 -2.76 23.91 16.73
C THR A 47 -2.30 24.95 15.71
N PHE A 48 -3.21 25.36 14.82
CA PHE A 48 -2.97 26.35 13.77
C PHE A 48 -3.87 27.56 13.93
N TYR A 49 -3.29 28.75 13.78
CA TYR A 49 -4.00 30.01 13.79
C TYR A 49 -4.11 30.54 12.36
N VAL A 50 -5.29 30.48 11.79
CA VAL A 50 -5.52 30.79 10.38
C VAL A 50 -6.34 32.07 10.24
N GLN A 51 -5.83 33.02 9.46
CA GLN A 51 -6.60 34.22 9.13
C GLN A 51 -7.69 33.89 8.12
N PRO A 52 -8.87 34.50 8.25
CA PRO A 52 -9.90 34.38 7.25
C PRO A 52 -9.42 34.91 5.89
N ASN A 53 -9.90 34.31 4.81
CA ASN A 53 -9.66 34.82 3.47
C ASN A 53 -10.43 36.13 3.23
N ILE A 54 -10.29 36.73 2.04
CA ILE A 54 -10.95 37.99 1.66
C ILE A 54 -12.49 37.95 1.80
N ASN A 55 -13.08 36.76 1.73
CA ASN A 55 -14.53 36.56 1.88
C ASN A 55 -14.93 36.18 3.30
N GLY A 56 -14.00 36.24 4.25
CA GLY A 56 -14.27 35.89 5.63
C GLY A 56 -14.26 34.39 5.94
N ALA A 57 -13.96 33.55 4.98
CA ALA A 57 -13.99 32.11 5.16
C ALA A 57 -12.62 31.56 5.61
N LEU A 58 -12.65 30.49 6.42
CA LEU A 58 -11.56 29.58 6.59
C LEU A 58 -11.45 28.72 5.33
N VAL A 59 -10.23 28.58 4.79
CA VAL A 59 -9.86 27.54 3.81
C VAL A 59 -8.55 26.94 4.30
N PHE A 60 -8.58 25.69 4.66
CA PHE A 60 -7.41 25.00 5.24
C PHE A 60 -7.24 23.61 4.62
N ASP A 61 -6.01 23.30 4.24
CA ASP A 61 -5.63 21.98 3.74
C ASP A 61 -5.00 21.17 4.88
N LEU A 62 -5.65 20.09 5.29
CA LEU A 62 -5.17 19.22 6.35
C LEU A 62 -4.01 18.32 5.89
N ASN A 63 -3.87 18.07 4.57
CA ASN A 63 -2.91 17.10 4.05
C ASN A 63 -1.47 17.34 4.51
N PRO A 64 -0.87 18.55 4.44
CA PRO A 64 0.50 18.77 4.86
C PRO A 64 0.75 18.48 6.34
N VAL A 65 -0.31 18.56 7.17
CA VAL A 65 -0.22 18.32 8.61
C VAL A 65 -0.23 16.82 8.94
N VAL A 66 -1.04 16.06 8.21
CA VAL A 66 -1.32 14.66 8.54
C VAL A 66 -0.48 13.68 7.73
N ALA A 67 0.01 14.07 6.56
CA ALA A 67 0.78 13.18 5.67
C ALA A 67 2.04 12.61 6.33
N GLN A 68 2.68 13.37 7.19
CA GLN A 68 3.91 12.96 7.90
C GLN A 68 3.64 11.98 9.05
N ALA A 69 2.40 11.85 9.49
CA ALA A 69 2.04 11.00 10.62
C ALA A 69 1.68 9.56 10.19
N MET A 70 1.52 9.31 8.89
CA MET A 70 1.18 8.00 8.39
C MET A 70 2.45 7.14 8.27
N ASP A 71 2.45 6.00 8.95
CA ASP A 71 3.47 4.97 8.77
C ASP A 71 3.07 4.06 7.58
N LEU A 72 3.96 3.97 6.59
CA LEU A 72 3.73 3.20 5.37
C LEU A 72 4.30 1.77 5.46
N GLY A 73 4.81 1.39 6.63
CA GLY A 73 5.40 0.07 6.86
C GLY A 73 4.36 -1.06 6.92
N VAL A 74 4.74 -2.24 6.45
CA VAL A 74 4.06 -3.48 6.79
C VAL A 74 4.52 -3.86 8.19
N ASN A 75 3.70 -3.52 9.14
CA ASN A 75 3.78 -3.92 10.53
C ASN A 75 5.17 -3.96 11.21
N SER A 76 5.37 -3.08 12.15
CA SER A 76 6.60 -2.97 12.95
C SER A 76 6.55 -3.72 14.27
N THR A 77 5.49 -4.40 14.61
CA THR A 77 5.39 -5.16 15.86
C THR A 77 5.70 -6.64 15.63
N ASP A 78 6.77 -6.93 15.02
CA ASP A 78 7.88 -7.85 15.27
C ASP A 78 7.61 -9.32 15.60
N SER A 79 6.40 -9.76 15.83
CA SER A 79 6.13 -11.16 16.19
C SER A 79 5.05 -11.81 15.32
N VAL A 80 4.53 -11.10 14.37
CA VAL A 80 3.47 -11.62 13.50
C VAL A 80 4.09 -12.02 12.16
N PRO A 81 3.78 -13.21 11.63
CA PRO A 81 4.10 -13.53 10.25
C PRO A 81 3.68 -12.37 9.36
N SER A 82 4.40 -12.11 8.28
CA SER A 82 4.10 -10.97 7.42
C SER A 82 2.61 -10.96 7.11
N LEU A 83 2.00 -9.79 7.00
CA LEU A 83 0.59 -9.65 6.62
C LEU A 83 0.21 -10.60 5.47
N PHE A 84 1.13 -10.81 4.54
CA PHE A 84 0.94 -11.63 3.35
C PHE A 84 0.84 -13.13 3.64
N ALA A 85 1.51 -13.63 4.68
CA ALA A 85 1.46 -15.04 5.11
C ALA A 85 0.34 -15.33 6.11
N SER A 86 -0.58 -14.39 6.32
CA SER A 86 -1.69 -14.61 7.24
C SER A 86 -2.62 -15.72 6.77
N THR A 87 -3.15 -16.48 7.70
CA THR A 87 -4.23 -17.46 7.48
C THR A 87 -5.58 -16.98 8.04
N THR A 88 -5.62 -15.79 8.61
CA THR A 88 -6.83 -15.17 9.17
C THR A 88 -7.04 -13.79 8.56
N VAL A 89 -8.29 -13.35 8.52
CA VAL A 89 -8.63 -11.97 8.15
C VAL A 89 -7.95 -11.02 9.13
N GLN A 90 -7.21 -10.05 8.59
CA GLN A 90 -6.53 -9.02 9.37
C GLN A 90 -7.28 -7.71 9.22
N ASP A 91 -7.60 -7.06 10.32
CA ASP A 91 -8.14 -5.71 10.27
C ASP A 91 -7.03 -4.66 10.11
N ALA A 92 -7.43 -3.48 9.70
CA ALA A 92 -6.47 -2.41 9.43
C ALA A 92 -5.87 -1.77 10.68
N ALA A 93 -6.43 -2.00 11.86
CA ALA A 93 -5.81 -1.56 13.11
C ALA A 93 -4.42 -2.19 13.29
N THR A 94 -4.23 -3.37 12.69
CA THR A 94 -2.93 -4.06 12.66
C THR A 94 -2.06 -3.67 11.46
N SER A 95 -2.63 -3.09 10.39
CA SER A 95 -1.90 -2.86 9.13
C SER A 95 -1.24 -1.50 8.99
N ARG A 96 -1.46 -0.57 9.93
CA ARG A 96 -0.92 0.82 9.92
C ARG A 96 -1.13 1.63 8.63
N ASN A 97 -1.91 1.12 7.70
CA ASN A 97 -2.25 1.83 6.46
C ASN A 97 -3.40 2.81 6.63
N ILE A 98 -3.89 2.96 7.86
CA ILE A 98 -4.94 3.89 8.23
C ILE A 98 -4.47 4.79 9.36
N LEU A 99 -4.70 6.08 9.18
CA LEU A 99 -4.47 7.11 10.19
C LEU A 99 -5.80 7.73 10.61
N GLY A 100 -6.22 7.49 11.84
CA GLY A 100 -7.36 8.19 12.44
C GLY A 100 -6.97 9.60 12.83
N ILE A 101 -7.73 10.59 12.39
CA ILE A 101 -7.55 11.99 12.81
C ILE A 101 -8.84 12.57 13.37
N SER A 102 -8.67 13.44 14.36
CA SER A 102 -9.73 14.31 14.90
C SER A 102 -9.36 15.75 14.64
N THR A 103 -10.30 16.51 14.11
CA THR A 103 -10.08 17.94 13.82
C THR A 103 -11.17 18.76 14.50
N ILE A 104 -10.76 19.82 15.19
CA ILE A 104 -11.65 20.74 15.88
C ILE A 104 -11.37 22.16 15.38
N ILE A 105 -12.43 22.91 15.06
CA ILE A 105 -12.34 24.33 14.72
C ILE A 105 -12.86 25.14 15.91
N LYS A 106 -12.10 26.16 16.30
CA LYS A 106 -12.48 27.15 17.30
C LYS A 106 -12.31 28.56 16.74
N GLU A 107 -12.82 29.52 17.44
CA GLU A 107 -12.63 30.96 17.17
C GLU A 107 -11.61 31.52 18.13
N GLY A 108 -10.81 32.48 17.68
CA GLY A 108 -9.97 33.29 18.54
C GLY A 108 -10.09 34.75 18.11
N TYR A 109 -10.23 35.67 19.06
CA TYR A 109 -10.27 37.11 18.83
C TYR A 109 -9.86 37.86 20.07
N GLU A 110 -9.64 39.15 19.93
CA GLU A 110 -9.23 40.01 21.08
C GLU A 110 -10.41 40.34 21.98
N VAL A 111 -10.28 40.04 23.25
CA VAL A 111 -11.16 40.43 24.33
C VAL A 111 -10.40 41.36 25.25
N LEU A 112 -10.85 42.61 25.41
CA LEU A 112 -10.16 43.63 26.19
C LEU A 112 -8.69 43.84 25.78
N GLY A 113 -8.38 43.69 24.50
CA GLY A 113 -7.03 43.83 23.95
C GLY A 113 -6.09 42.62 24.11
N VAL A 114 -6.61 41.50 24.60
CA VAL A 114 -5.87 40.24 24.70
C VAL A 114 -6.50 39.22 23.78
N PHE A 115 -5.65 38.53 22.99
CA PHE A 115 -6.14 37.44 22.12
C PHE A 115 -6.54 36.25 22.98
N GLU A 116 -7.80 35.82 22.84
CA GLU A 116 -8.35 34.67 23.54
C GLU A 116 -8.98 33.68 22.59
N VAL A 117 -8.70 32.39 22.79
CA VAL A 117 -9.37 31.29 22.08
C VAL A 117 -10.68 30.98 22.79
N GLN A 118 -11.76 31.00 22.05
CA GLN A 118 -13.09 30.77 22.60
C GLN A 118 -13.29 29.30 22.97
N ALA A 119 -14.00 29.06 24.06
CA ALA A 119 -14.23 27.71 24.58
C ALA A 119 -15.12 26.83 23.66
N THR A 120 -15.97 27.48 22.87
CA THR A 120 -16.85 26.76 21.96
C THR A 120 -16.04 26.08 20.84
N SER A 121 -16.18 24.77 20.72
CA SER A 121 -15.49 23.95 19.71
C SER A 121 -16.49 23.37 18.72
N TYR A 122 -16.06 23.29 17.47
CA TYR A 122 -16.81 22.70 16.36
C TYR A 122 -16.03 21.53 15.80
N PRO A 123 -16.30 20.30 16.27
CA PRO A 123 -15.61 19.13 15.78
C PRO A 123 -16.03 18.85 14.35
N LEU A 124 -15.06 18.50 13.49
CA LEU A 124 -15.30 17.87 12.22
C LEU A 124 -15.60 16.39 12.45
N ASN A 125 -16.17 15.74 11.45
CA ASN A 125 -16.26 14.29 11.46
C ASN A 125 -14.86 13.70 11.62
N GLY A 126 -14.69 12.71 12.48
CA GLY A 126 -13.44 11.96 12.56
C GLY A 126 -13.16 11.36 11.18
N SER A 127 -11.92 11.44 10.73
CA SER A 127 -11.55 10.91 9.42
C SER A 127 -10.54 9.79 9.58
N ALA A 128 -10.82 8.64 8.96
CA ALA A 128 -9.87 7.58 8.74
C ALA A 128 -9.17 7.82 7.39
N LEU A 129 -7.89 8.15 7.42
CA LEU A 129 -7.09 8.43 6.25
C LEU A 129 -6.40 7.16 5.78
N ILE A 130 -6.54 6.83 4.52
CA ILE A 130 -5.86 5.71 3.88
C ILE A 130 -4.73 6.19 2.99
N ASN A 131 -3.68 5.39 2.84
CA ASN A 131 -2.59 5.67 1.92
C ASN A 131 -3.03 5.47 0.46
N ALA A 132 -3.93 6.30 -0.01
CA ALA A 132 -4.50 6.24 -1.36
C ALA A 132 -4.42 7.60 -2.05
N ALA A 133 -4.47 7.58 -3.40
CA ALA A 133 -4.61 8.74 -4.25
C ALA A 133 -5.76 8.51 -5.21
N PHE A 134 -6.89 9.15 -4.99
CA PHE A 134 -7.99 9.11 -5.94
C PHE A 134 -7.68 9.99 -7.16
N GLN A 135 -8.41 9.87 -8.23
CA GLN A 135 -8.12 10.64 -9.45
C GLN A 135 -8.40 12.12 -9.22
N ILE A 136 -7.59 12.97 -9.87
CA ILE A 136 -7.77 14.44 -9.82
C ILE A 136 -9.17 14.86 -10.31
N SER A 137 -9.77 14.11 -11.24
CA SER A 137 -11.14 14.31 -11.72
C SER A 137 -12.19 14.24 -10.62
N ASP A 138 -11.89 13.57 -9.50
CA ASP A 138 -12.84 13.39 -8.41
C ASP A 138 -12.94 14.63 -7.49
N GLY A 139 -12.11 15.65 -7.74
CA GLY A 139 -12.09 16.90 -7.01
C GLY A 139 -11.38 16.85 -5.65
N PHE A 140 -11.69 17.84 -4.81
CA PHE A 140 -11.20 17.88 -3.43
C PHE A 140 -12.18 17.14 -2.51
N ASN A 141 -11.65 16.42 -1.53
CA ASN A 141 -12.43 15.59 -0.61
C ASN A 141 -13.37 14.64 -1.37
N PRO A 142 -12.89 13.78 -2.28
CA PRO A 142 -13.76 12.90 -3.03
C PRO A 142 -14.52 11.95 -2.10
N ASN A 143 -15.78 11.70 -2.43
CA ASN A 143 -16.59 10.77 -1.67
C ASN A 143 -16.12 9.32 -1.91
N PRO A 144 -15.64 8.60 -0.89
CA PRO A 144 -15.25 7.21 -1.06
C PRO A 144 -16.36 6.33 -1.63
N ALA A 145 -17.61 6.56 -1.25
CA ALA A 145 -18.75 5.82 -1.77
C ALA A 145 -18.90 5.93 -3.29
N THR A 146 -18.59 7.09 -3.89
CA THR A 146 -18.55 7.23 -5.35
C THR A 146 -17.31 6.65 -5.98
N HIS A 147 -16.19 6.66 -5.25
CA HIS A 147 -14.90 6.22 -5.75
C HIS A 147 -14.74 4.69 -5.71
N PHE A 148 -15.16 4.07 -4.63
CA PHE A 148 -15.34 2.62 -4.54
C PHE A 148 -16.69 2.18 -5.12
N ALA A 149 -17.34 3.09 -5.86
CA ALA A 149 -18.71 3.03 -6.26
C ALA A 149 -19.11 1.73 -6.92
N LEU A 150 -19.98 1.38 -6.47
CA LEU A 150 -20.83 0.46 -5.98
C LEU A 150 -22.20 0.49 -6.68
N THR A 151 -22.24 1.20 -7.77
CA THR A 151 -23.35 1.09 -8.68
C THR A 151 -23.36 -0.32 -9.27
N SER A 152 -24.30 -1.12 -8.81
CA SER A 152 -24.68 -2.42 -9.37
C SER A 152 -23.52 -3.44 -9.52
N GLY A 153 -23.00 -3.95 -8.43
CA GLY A 153 -22.15 -5.14 -8.44
C GLY A 153 -20.68 -4.90 -8.79
N THR A 154 -20.18 -3.69 -8.70
CA THR A 154 -18.77 -3.36 -8.94
C THR A 154 -18.08 -2.90 -7.68
N SER A 155 -17.24 -3.71 -7.20
CA SER A 155 -15.87 -3.53 -6.70
C SER A 155 -15.66 -2.80 -5.39
N TYR A 156 -15.98 -3.48 -4.31
CA TYR A 156 -15.44 -3.22 -2.97
C TYR A 156 -13.98 -3.63 -2.79
N ILE A 157 -13.31 -4.09 -3.86
CA ILE A 157 -11.93 -4.56 -3.80
C ILE A 157 -11.03 -3.35 -3.99
N MET A 158 -10.16 -3.10 -3.02
CA MET A 158 -9.15 -2.03 -3.08
C MET A 158 -7.93 -2.50 -3.88
N SER A 159 -8.15 -2.88 -5.13
CA SER A 159 -7.11 -3.31 -6.07
C SER A 159 -7.27 -2.57 -7.40
N ASP A 160 -6.18 -2.19 -8.00
CA ASP A 160 -6.17 -1.58 -9.33
C ASP A 160 -6.46 -2.58 -10.46
N LEU A 161 -6.44 -3.89 -10.18
CA LEU A 161 -6.95 -4.93 -11.07
C LEU A 161 -8.39 -4.67 -11.52
N VAL A 162 -9.20 -4.04 -10.67
CA VAL A 162 -10.60 -3.75 -10.96
C VAL A 162 -10.78 -2.68 -12.03
N ARG A 163 -9.81 -1.77 -12.15
CA ARG A 163 -9.82 -0.67 -13.13
C ARG A 163 -9.08 -1.01 -14.41
N SER A 164 -8.11 -1.90 -14.32
CA SER A 164 -7.29 -2.24 -15.47
C SER A 164 -8.07 -3.08 -16.46
N THR A 165 -7.78 -2.92 -17.73
CA THR A 165 -8.13 -3.89 -18.77
C THR A 165 -7.23 -5.13 -18.67
N TYR A 166 -6.78 -5.43 -17.46
CA TYR A 166 -6.04 -6.64 -17.11
C TYR A 166 -7.01 -7.81 -17.15
N ALA A 167 -7.36 -8.22 -18.35
CA ALA A 167 -8.26 -9.32 -18.54
C ALA A 167 -7.45 -10.47 -19.13
N LEU A 168 -7.58 -11.62 -18.53
CA LEU A 168 -7.22 -12.88 -19.16
C LEU A 168 -8.43 -13.40 -19.92
N ASP A 169 -8.93 -12.62 -20.88
CA ASP A 169 -10.18 -12.86 -21.60
C ASP A 169 -10.24 -14.27 -22.18
N ASP A 170 -9.13 -14.79 -22.69
CA ASP A 170 -9.06 -16.15 -23.23
C ASP A 170 -9.33 -17.22 -22.18
N LEU A 171 -8.81 -17.05 -20.96
CA LEU A 171 -9.03 -17.98 -19.86
C LEU A 171 -10.44 -17.85 -19.30
N LEU A 172 -10.95 -16.63 -19.15
CA LEU A 172 -12.31 -16.38 -18.71
C LEU A 172 -13.33 -16.97 -19.67
N SER A 173 -13.12 -16.81 -20.97
CA SER A 173 -13.95 -17.35 -22.02
C SER A 173 -13.94 -18.88 -22.03
N LYS A 174 -12.76 -19.47 -21.89
CA LYS A 174 -12.56 -20.93 -21.87
C LYS A 174 -13.38 -21.63 -20.79
N TYR A 175 -13.48 -21.00 -19.61
CA TYR A 175 -14.20 -21.58 -18.46
C TYR A 175 -15.60 -21.00 -18.27
N THR A 176 -16.12 -20.25 -19.22
CA THR A 176 -17.48 -19.66 -19.20
C THR A 176 -17.72 -18.79 -17.97
N LEU A 177 -16.69 -18.13 -17.50
CA LEU A 177 -16.79 -17.21 -16.35
C LEU A 177 -17.46 -15.91 -16.80
N GLY A 178 -18.37 -15.41 -15.97
CA GLY A 178 -19.19 -14.25 -16.33
C GLY A 178 -18.38 -12.98 -16.58
N ALA A 179 -18.93 -12.06 -17.37
CA ALA A 179 -18.33 -10.76 -17.69
C ALA A 179 -17.96 -9.90 -16.46
N ASN A 180 -18.51 -10.23 -15.28
CA ASN A 180 -18.23 -9.55 -14.02
C ASN A 180 -17.10 -10.24 -13.20
N THR A 181 -16.25 -11.02 -13.88
CA THR A 181 -15.13 -11.74 -13.27
C THR A 181 -13.81 -11.13 -13.74
N ILE A 182 -12.85 -11.04 -12.83
CA ILE A 182 -11.49 -10.63 -13.12
C ILE A 182 -10.62 -11.88 -13.11
N GLY A 183 -9.85 -12.13 -14.17
CA GLY A 183 -8.90 -13.23 -14.22
C GLY A 183 -7.50 -12.79 -13.82
N ILE A 184 -6.85 -13.52 -12.94
CA ILE A 184 -5.43 -13.37 -12.60
C ILE A 184 -4.75 -14.73 -12.64
N THR A 185 -3.43 -14.74 -12.82
CA THR A 185 -2.60 -15.95 -12.67
C THR A 185 -1.79 -15.89 -11.39
N ALA A 186 -1.66 -17.02 -10.70
CA ALA A 186 -0.82 -17.14 -9.51
C ALA A 186 -0.17 -18.52 -9.45
N PHE A 187 1.01 -18.60 -8.86
CA PHE A 187 1.67 -19.89 -8.56
C PHE A 187 1.12 -20.46 -7.26
N ALA A 188 1.29 -21.78 -7.08
CA ALA A 188 0.77 -22.46 -5.90
C ALA A 188 1.38 -21.98 -4.57
N ASP A 189 2.58 -21.45 -4.62
CA ASP A 189 3.35 -20.88 -3.50
C ASP A 189 3.23 -19.35 -3.37
N ASP A 190 2.30 -18.72 -4.09
CA ASP A 190 2.07 -17.28 -3.99
C ASP A 190 1.28 -16.93 -2.74
N TYR A 191 1.87 -16.13 -1.86
CA TYR A 191 1.20 -15.48 -0.73
C TYR A 191 0.67 -14.11 -1.09
N GLY A 192 -0.41 -13.69 -0.42
CA GLY A 192 -0.94 -12.34 -0.52
C GLY A 192 -2.38 -12.20 -0.03
N VAL A 193 -2.77 -10.97 0.20
CA VAL A 193 -4.10 -10.61 0.71
C VAL A 193 -4.86 -9.76 -0.30
N LEU A 194 -6.16 -9.87 -0.33
CA LEU A 194 -7.04 -8.89 -0.97
C LEU A 194 -7.53 -7.90 0.07
N THR A 195 -7.50 -6.64 -0.27
CA THR A 195 -7.91 -5.56 0.62
C THR A 195 -9.34 -5.14 0.29
N LEU A 196 -10.19 -5.12 1.32
CA LEU A 196 -11.61 -4.74 1.24
C LEU A 196 -11.89 -3.61 2.22
N PRO A 197 -12.63 -2.56 1.82
CA PRO A 197 -13.13 -1.58 2.77
C PRO A 197 -14.22 -2.22 3.64
N ALA A 198 -14.21 -1.94 4.93
CA ALA A 198 -15.30 -2.28 5.83
C ALA A 198 -16.41 -1.23 5.75
N ASP A 199 -17.65 -1.62 6.05
CA ASP A 199 -18.73 -0.68 6.30
C ASP A 199 -18.55 -0.08 7.70
N ASP A 200 -18.44 1.23 7.80
CA ASP A 200 -18.31 1.96 9.07
C ASP A 200 -19.66 2.45 9.63
N GLY A 201 -20.77 2.05 9.01
CA GLY A 201 -22.08 2.57 9.36
C GLY A 201 -22.30 4.06 9.02
N ALA A 202 -21.27 4.73 8.48
CA ALA A 202 -21.28 6.18 8.21
C ALA A 202 -21.51 6.56 6.74
N GLY A 203 -21.90 5.62 5.91
CA GLY A 203 -22.31 5.93 4.54
C GLY A 203 -21.67 5.14 3.42
N LEU A 204 -20.84 4.14 3.71
CA LEU A 204 -20.49 3.09 2.76
C LEU A 204 -21.62 2.03 2.70
N THR A 205 -22.84 2.47 2.99
CA THR A 205 -24.02 1.65 3.10
C THR A 205 -24.23 0.75 1.89
N GLY A 206 -24.40 -0.52 2.14
CA GLY A 206 -24.63 -1.56 1.16
C GLY A 206 -23.44 -2.49 0.94
N ASN A 207 -22.39 -2.35 1.72
CA ASN A 207 -21.17 -3.13 1.67
C ASN A 207 -21.13 -4.30 2.61
N ASP A 208 -22.23 -4.85 2.89
CA ASP A 208 -22.32 -6.06 3.70
C ASP A 208 -21.64 -7.23 2.98
N ILE A 209 -20.30 -7.22 2.96
CA ILE A 209 -19.57 -8.44 2.64
C ILE A 209 -19.33 -9.18 3.94
N ASP A 210 -20.15 -10.17 4.20
CA ASP A 210 -20.06 -10.98 5.42
C ASP A 210 -19.22 -12.22 5.24
N ASN A 211 -19.07 -12.68 3.99
CA ASN A 211 -18.30 -13.87 3.69
C ASN A 211 -17.67 -13.85 2.28
N VAL A 212 -16.62 -14.63 2.16
CA VAL A 212 -15.95 -14.89 0.89
C VAL A 212 -16.05 -16.38 0.60
N ARG A 213 -16.65 -16.71 -0.54
CA ARG A 213 -16.68 -18.09 -1.05
C ARG A 213 -15.48 -18.32 -1.95
N VAL A 214 -14.80 -19.43 -1.73
CA VAL A 214 -13.69 -19.93 -2.56
C VAL A 214 -14.12 -21.26 -3.16
N GLN A 215 -14.32 -21.27 -4.46
CA GLN A 215 -14.75 -22.47 -5.17
C GLN A 215 -13.64 -22.94 -6.12
N GLN A 216 -13.12 -24.14 -5.88
CA GLN A 216 -12.04 -24.74 -6.65
C GLN A 216 -12.57 -25.55 -7.84
N PHE A 217 -11.86 -25.50 -8.96
CA PHE A 217 -12.20 -26.18 -10.19
C PHE A 217 -10.99 -26.92 -10.76
N ASN A 218 -11.24 -28.07 -11.37
CA ASN A 218 -10.25 -28.81 -12.11
C ASN A 218 -10.08 -28.28 -13.56
N ALA A 219 -9.18 -28.86 -14.33
CA ALA A 219 -8.91 -28.47 -15.72
C ALA A 219 -10.10 -28.70 -16.67
N ALA A 220 -11.07 -29.52 -16.31
CA ALA A 220 -12.30 -29.73 -17.08
C ALA A 220 -13.40 -28.70 -16.69
N GLY A 221 -13.14 -27.80 -15.70
CA GLY A 221 -14.12 -26.84 -15.23
C GLY A 221 -15.13 -27.42 -14.24
N ALA A 222 -14.94 -28.65 -13.76
CA ALA A 222 -15.79 -29.22 -12.73
C ALA A 222 -15.36 -28.71 -11.35
N SER A 223 -16.34 -28.32 -10.51
CA SER A 223 -16.10 -27.94 -9.13
C SER A 223 -15.66 -29.16 -8.31
N ILE A 224 -14.56 -28.99 -7.57
CA ILE A 224 -13.97 -30.06 -6.74
C ILE A 224 -14.06 -29.75 -5.24
N GLN A 225 -14.08 -28.46 -4.87
CA GLN A 225 -14.16 -28.03 -3.49
C GLN A 225 -14.86 -26.66 -3.40
N ASP A 226 -15.54 -26.41 -2.28
CA ASP A 226 -16.31 -25.19 -2.05
C ASP A 226 -16.21 -24.80 -0.56
N ASP A 227 -15.47 -23.76 -0.27
CA ASP A 227 -15.21 -23.29 1.08
C ASP A 227 -15.73 -21.86 1.28
N THR A 228 -15.98 -21.49 2.51
CA THR A 228 -16.45 -20.15 2.86
C THR A 228 -15.66 -19.60 4.04
N ILE A 229 -15.13 -18.40 3.88
CA ILE A 229 -14.46 -17.62 4.92
C ILE A 229 -15.47 -16.60 5.45
N SER A 230 -15.81 -16.71 6.74
CA SER A 230 -16.60 -15.67 7.40
C SER A 230 -15.70 -14.46 7.69
N LEU A 231 -16.16 -13.27 7.32
CA LEU A 231 -15.45 -12.03 7.60
C LEU A 231 -16.01 -11.44 8.90
N THR A 232 -15.12 -11.21 9.85
CA THR A 232 -15.45 -10.35 11.00
C THR A 232 -14.99 -8.95 10.63
N ILE A 233 -15.90 -8.17 10.07
CA ILE A 233 -15.58 -6.81 9.64
C ILE A 233 -15.68 -5.92 10.89
N ALA A 234 -14.55 -5.35 11.31
CA ALA A 234 -14.55 -4.27 12.29
C ALA A 234 -15.09 -3.00 11.60
N GLU A 235 -16.11 -2.39 12.19
CA GLU A 235 -16.70 -1.15 11.69
C GLU A 235 -15.61 -0.06 11.52
N GLY A 236 -15.63 0.61 10.38
CA GLY A 236 -14.77 1.76 10.11
C GLY A 236 -13.38 1.46 9.54
N TYR A 237 -13.06 0.22 9.18
CA TYR A 237 -11.70 -0.17 8.80
C TYR A 237 -11.62 -0.93 7.47
N ILE A 238 -10.38 -1.10 7.03
CA ILE A 238 -10.00 -1.95 5.89
C ILE A 238 -9.72 -3.35 6.41
N ASN A 239 -10.17 -4.37 5.69
CA ASN A 239 -9.84 -5.76 5.96
C ASN A 239 -8.91 -6.32 4.89
N HIS A 240 -7.91 -7.05 5.35
CA HIS A 240 -7.02 -7.82 4.49
C HIS A 240 -7.42 -9.29 4.59
N VAL A 241 -7.92 -9.83 3.48
CA VAL A 241 -8.39 -11.21 3.39
C VAL A 241 -7.35 -12.05 2.66
N PRO A 242 -6.79 -13.09 3.28
CA PRO A 242 -5.78 -13.94 2.69
C PRO A 242 -6.41 -14.85 1.63
N LEU A 243 -6.21 -14.57 0.35
CA LEU A 243 -6.92 -15.22 -0.76
C LEU A 243 -5.99 -15.67 -1.91
N MET A 244 -4.67 -15.61 -1.73
CA MET A 244 -3.73 -16.17 -2.69
C MET A 244 -3.51 -17.67 -2.46
N PRO A 245 -3.01 -18.43 -3.47
CA PRO A 245 -3.00 -19.88 -3.40
C PRO A 245 -2.32 -20.47 -2.17
N ALA A 246 -1.17 -19.94 -1.76
CA ALA A 246 -0.47 -20.43 -0.57
C ALA A 246 -1.31 -20.23 0.71
N ASN A 247 -1.94 -19.04 0.86
CA ASN A 247 -2.81 -18.77 2.00
C ASN A 247 -4.03 -19.71 2.02
N ILE A 248 -4.67 -19.93 0.86
CA ILE A 248 -5.83 -20.83 0.76
C ILE A 248 -5.41 -22.26 1.07
N ASN A 249 -4.23 -22.69 0.59
CA ASN A 249 -3.72 -24.01 0.87
C ASN A 249 -3.49 -24.27 2.37
N GLU A 250 -3.06 -23.27 3.10
CA GLU A 250 -2.90 -23.36 4.55
C GLU A 250 -4.25 -23.38 5.32
N MET A 251 -5.25 -22.69 4.78
CA MET A 251 -6.59 -22.63 5.42
C MET A 251 -7.46 -23.85 5.13
N PHE A 252 -7.50 -24.32 3.88
CA PHE A 252 -8.49 -25.28 3.40
C PHE A 252 -7.90 -26.48 2.66
N ALA A 253 -6.59 -26.52 2.42
CA ALA A 253 -5.90 -27.42 1.53
C ALA A 253 -6.38 -27.33 0.06
N LEU A 254 -5.55 -26.81 -0.83
CA LEU A 254 -5.84 -26.84 -2.27
C LEU A 254 -5.78 -28.28 -2.77
N ASP A 255 -6.82 -28.72 -3.48
CA ASP A 255 -6.82 -30.03 -4.11
C ASP A 255 -5.68 -30.15 -5.15
N ALA A 256 -5.02 -31.29 -5.21
CA ALA A 256 -3.90 -31.50 -6.13
C ALA A 256 -4.28 -31.27 -7.62
N ALA A 257 -5.55 -31.48 -7.97
CA ALA A 257 -6.07 -31.31 -9.31
C ALA A 257 -6.61 -29.88 -9.59
N TRP A 258 -6.46 -28.94 -8.65
CA TRP A 258 -6.94 -27.58 -8.88
C TRP A 258 -6.26 -26.95 -10.10
N ASN A 259 -7.06 -26.31 -10.94
CA ASN A 259 -6.59 -25.58 -12.09
C ASN A 259 -6.87 -24.07 -11.96
N HIS A 260 -8.01 -23.75 -11.40
CA HIS A 260 -8.36 -22.39 -10.99
C HIS A 260 -9.35 -22.43 -9.82
N TYR A 261 -9.50 -21.33 -9.13
CA TYR A 261 -10.57 -21.13 -8.16
C TYR A 261 -11.22 -19.78 -8.36
N LEU A 262 -12.49 -19.70 -7.97
CA LEU A 262 -13.31 -18.50 -8.05
C LEU A 262 -13.53 -17.95 -6.65
N ILE A 263 -13.16 -16.70 -6.44
CA ILE A 263 -13.41 -15.94 -5.22
C ILE A 263 -14.68 -15.12 -5.46
N THR A 264 -15.68 -15.31 -4.59
CA THR A 264 -16.95 -14.58 -4.67
C THR A 264 -17.26 -13.92 -3.34
N PHE A 265 -17.45 -12.63 -3.34
CA PHE A 265 -17.77 -11.82 -2.16
C PHE A 265 -19.28 -11.75 -1.97
N ARG A 266 -19.78 -12.13 -0.80
CA ARG A 266 -21.21 -12.27 -0.52
C ARG A 266 -21.61 -11.60 0.77
N ASN A 267 -22.87 -11.19 0.83
CA ASN A 267 -23.48 -10.74 2.09
C ASN A 267 -24.09 -11.93 2.87
N SER A 268 -24.69 -11.66 4.03
CA SER A 268 -25.39 -12.61 4.89
C SER A 268 -26.51 -13.38 4.19
N SER A 269 -27.11 -12.78 3.16
CA SER A 269 -28.13 -13.43 2.32
C SER A 269 -27.52 -14.19 1.12
N ASN A 270 -26.21 -14.39 1.08
CA ASN A 270 -25.48 -15.02 -0.02
C ASN A 270 -25.56 -14.28 -1.38
N ALA A 271 -26.01 -13.03 -1.40
CA ALA A 271 -26.01 -12.22 -2.61
C ALA A 271 -24.58 -11.73 -2.92
N VAL A 272 -24.17 -11.83 -4.20
CA VAL A 272 -22.86 -11.36 -4.66
C VAL A 272 -22.81 -9.83 -4.60
N ARG A 273 -21.78 -9.29 -3.94
CA ARG A 273 -21.62 -7.86 -3.68
C ARG A 273 -20.47 -7.20 -4.42
N ALA A 274 -19.51 -7.97 -4.93
CA ALA A 274 -18.39 -7.43 -5.70
C ALA A 274 -18.11 -8.28 -6.94
N ARG A 275 -17.24 -7.79 -7.82
CA ARG A 275 -16.72 -8.59 -8.93
C ARG A 275 -16.03 -9.83 -8.38
N SER A 276 -16.31 -10.96 -8.99
CA SER A 276 -15.60 -12.20 -8.65
C SER A 276 -14.17 -12.17 -9.20
N ILE A 277 -13.26 -12.86 -8.53
CA ILE A 277 -11.88 -13.01 -8.99
C ILE A 277 -11.64 -14.50 -9.29
N ALA A 278 -11.24 -14.80 -10.51
CA ALA A 278 -10.79 -16.13 -10.90
C ALA A 278 -9.25 -16.17 -10.86
N VAL A 279 -8.70 -17.01 -10.02
CA VAL A 279 -7.26 -17.22 -9.90
C VAL A 279 -6.88 -18.49 -10.62
N PHE A 280 -6.16 -18.35 -11.72
CA PHE A 280 -5.69 -19.46 -12.54
C PHE A 280 -4.30 -19.91 -12.11
N LYS A 281 -4.09 -21.21 -12.05
CA LYS A 281 -2.79 -21.79 -11.75
C LYS A 281 -1.79 -21.44 -12.84
N ALA A 282 -0.75 -20.71 -12.47
CA ALA A 282 0.36 -20.44 -13.37
C ALA A 282 1.17 -21.72 -13.61
N ALA A 283 1.62 -21.90 -14.85
CA ALA A 283 2.55 -22.98 -15.15
C ALA A 283 3.95 -22.59 -14.64
N ASP A 284 4.57 -23.51 -13.92
CA ASP A 284 5.97 -23.36 -13.51
C ASP A 284 6.87 -23.62 -14.74
N GLU A 285 7.52 -22.59 -15.24
CA GLU A 285 8.45 -22.68 -16.37
C GLU A 285 9.85 -23.18 -15.97
N CYS A 286 10.12 -23.41 -14.68
CA CYS A 286 11.35 -23.98 -14.10
C CYS A 286 12.69 -23.37 -14.57
N ARG A 287 12.68 -22.37 -15.45
CA ARG A 287 13.87 -21.82 -16.08
C ARG A 287 14.53 -20.68 -15.31
N PHE A 288 13.73 -19.88 -14.66
CA PHE A 288 14.16 -18.71 -13.91
C PHE A 288 13.46 -18.67 -12.56
N GLU A 289 14.15 -18.15 -11.57
CA GLU A 289 13.56 -17.91 -10.27
C GLU A 289 12.44 -16.85 -10.39
N LYS A 290 11.31 -17.14 -9.79
CA LYS A 290 10.18 -16.22 -9.70
C LYS A 290 10.45 -15.17 -8.62
N ILE A 291 10.33 -13.90 -8.96
CA ILE A 291 10.38 -12.80 -8.02
C ILE A 291 8.99 -12.20 -7.90
N ARG A 292 8.38 -12.35 -6.73
CA ARG A 292 7.06 -11.79 -6.43
C ARG A 292 7.20 -10.45 -5.72
N LEU A 293 6.57 -9.42 -6.29
CA LEU A 293 6.46 -8.12 -5.65
C LEU A 293 5.04 -7.87 -5.17
N ALA A 294 4.94 -7.24 -4.00
CA ALA A 294 3.73 -6.63 -3.45
C ALA A 294 3.93 -5.12 -3.31
N TRP A 295 2.92 -4.34 -3.61
CA TRP A 295 2.99 -2.88 -3.44
C TRP A 295 1.66 -2.30 -3.02
N THR A 296 1.71 -1.15 -2.35
CA THR A 296 0.49 -0.38 -2.08
C THR A 296 0.02 0.31 -3.35
N ASN A 297 -1.21 0.05 -3.73
CA ASN A 297 -1.81 0.60 -4.93
C ASN A 297 -2.45 1.98 -4.70
N SER A 298 -2.98 2.57 -5.76
CA SER A 298 -3.61 3.90 -5.72
C SER A 298 -4.87 3.97 -4.83
N ARG A 299 -5.45 2.83 -4.46
CA ARG A 299 -6.65 2.73 -3.61
C ARG A 299 -6.34 2.44 -2.14
N GLY A 300 -5.05 2.30 -1.79
CA GLY A 300 -4.60 1.98 -0.43
C GLY A 300 -4.63 0.50 -0.07
N GLY A 301 -4.90 -0.37 -1.02
CA GLY A 301 -4.79 -1.81 -0.88
C GLY A 301 -3.46 -2.36 -1.39
N TRP A 302 -3.34 -3.67 -1.40
CA TRP A 302 -2.17 -4.39 -1.87
C TRP A 302 -2.42 -5.02 -3.23
N ASP A 303 -1.47 -4.83 -4.15
CA ASP A 303 -1.43 -5.47 -5.45
C ASP A 303 -0.13 -6.27 -5.61
N TYR A 304 -0.15 -7.25 -6.53
CA TYR A 304 0.92 -8.24 -6.68
C TYR A 304 1.25 -8.49 -8.13
N PHE A 305 2.54 -8.77 -8.38
CA PHE A 305 2.96 -9.26 -9.68
C PHE A 305 4.15 -10.20 -9.57
N ASN A 306 4.20 -11.23 -10.42
CA ASN A 306 5.27 -12.21 -10.50
C ASN A 306 6.17 -11.91 -11.70
N PHE A 307 7.43 -11.58 -11.44
CA PHE A 307 8.47 -11.43 -12.45
C PHE A 307 9.10 -12.80 -12.67
N THR A 308 8.86 -13.40 -13.85
CA THR A 308 9.22 -14.78 -14.17
C THR A 308 10.36 -14.90 -15.17
N LYS A 309 10.97 -13.78 -15.55
CA LYS A 309 12.13 -13.77 -16.44
C LYS A 309 13.43 -13.62 -15.66
N ARG A 310 14.55 -13.66 -16.36
CA ARG A 310 15.88 -13.61 -15.78
C ARG A 310 16.02 -12.46 -14.80
N SER A 311 16.45 -12.76 -13.60
CA SER A 311 16.91 -11.81 -12.59
C SER A 311 18.43 -11.77 -12.54
N GLU A 312 19.00 -10.63 -12.15
CA GLU A 312 20.45 -10.44 -11.99
C GLU A 312 20.71 -9.75 -10.67
N GLU A 313 21.51 -10.39 -9.81
CA GLU A 313 21.99 -9.74 -8.58
C GLU A 313 23.30 -9.02 -8.85
N SER A 314 23.46 -7.83 -8.30
CA SER A 314 24.69 -7.05 -8.34
C SER A 314 25.00 -6.49 -6.98
N TYR A 315 26.31 -6.38 -6.69
CA TYR A 315 26.81 -5.87 -5.43
C TYR A 315 27.71 -4.67 -5.71
N SER A 316 27.33 -3.51 -5.17
CA SER A 316 28.19 -2.33 -5.16
C SER A 316 28.95 -2.28 -3.86
N VAL A 317 30.28 -2.21 -3.92
CA VAL A 317 31.13 -2.25 -2.74
C VAL A 317 31.92 -0.96 -2.64
N GLU A 318 31.59 -0.09 -1.71
CA GLU A 318 32.36 1.09 -1.39
C GLU A 318 33.44 0.74 -0.36
N ARG A 319 34.71 0.99 -0.69
CA ARG A 319 35.86 0.64 0.14
C ARG A 319 36.58 1.89 0.60
N LYS A 320 36.53 2.18 1.89
CA LYS A 320 37.34 3.27 2.49
C LYS A 320 38.69 2.71 2.95
N ARG A 321 39.77 3.23 2.41
CA ARG A 321 41.12 2.79 2.69
C ARG A 321 41.88 3.89 3.42
N TYR A 322 42.75 3.47 4.33
CA TYR A 322 43.68 4.38 4.99
C TYR A 322 45.09 3.76 5.02
N ARG A 323 46.10 4.61 5.04
CA ARG A 323 47.48 4.20 5.22
C ARG A 323 47.88 4.41 6.68
N LYS A 324 48.46 3.39 7.27
CA LYS A 324 49.16 3.48 8.57
C LYS A 324 50.65 3.31 8.36
N VAL A 325 51.43 3.81 9.29
CA VAL A 325 52.89 3.53 9.33
C VAL A 325 53.04 2.03 9.52
N VAL A 326 53.84 1.43 8.62
CA VAL A 326 54.15 0.00 8.66
C VAL A 326 55.35 -0.19 9.58
N GLY A 327 55.24 -1.13 10.51
CA GLY A 327 56.33 -1.47 11.40
C GLY A 327 56.05 -1.16 12.88
N ASN A 328 56.91 -1.59 13.71
CA ASN A 328 56.86 -1.45 15.17
C ASN A 328 58.20 -1.05 15.74
N TYR A 329 58.21 -0.34 16.85
CA TYR A 329 59.39 0.02 17.61
C TYR A 329 59.35 -0.69 18.96
N GLY A 330 60.49 -1.34 19.34
CA GLY A 330 60.61 -1.96 20.66
C GLY A 330 60.03 -3.36 20.72
N THR A 331 60.21 -4.21 19.73
CA THR A 331 60.00 -5.67 19.86
C THR A 331 61.09 -6.27 20.75
N ALA A 332 60.79 -7.36 21.43
CA ALA A 332 61.60 -7.94 22.48
C ALA A 332 63.03 -8.27 22.06
N ASP A 333 63.30 -8.38 20.77
CA ASP A 333 64.62 -8.74 20.23
C ASP A 333 65.37 -7.55 19.59
N GLU A 334 64.70 -6.37 19.40
CA GLU A 334 65.31 -5.21 18.78
C GLU A 334 65.12 -3.94 19.62
N THR A 335 66.08 -3.64 20.42
CA THR A 335 65.98 -2.59 21.44
C THR A 335 66.12 -1.16 20.95
N THR A 336 66.45 -0.94 19.68
CA THR A 336 66.81 0.40 19.20
C THR A 336 66.43 0.74 17.75
N ALA A 337 65.80 -0.15 17.00
CA ALA A 337 65.46 0.12 15.60
C ALA A 337 63.94 -0.02 15.33
N PHE A 338 63.46 0.81 14.42
CA PHE A 338 62.14 0.66 13.84
C PHE A 338 62.21 -0.43 12.76
N GLY A 339 61.49 -1.55 12.98
CA GLY A 339 61.44 -2.68 12.07
C GLY A 339 60.06 -2.92 11.51
N PHE A 340 59.96 -3.58 10.33
CA PHE A 340 58.72 -4.06 9.79
C PHE A 340 58.86 -5.50 9.29
N ASN A 341 57.76 -6.22 9.31
CA ASN A 341 57.66 -7.57 8.78
C ASN A 341 56.91 -7.58 7.47
N THR A 342 57.15 -8.58 6.62
CA THR A 342 56.48 -8.72 5.31
C THR A 342 54.96 -8.89 5.40
N TYR A 343 54.44 -9.30 6.56
CA TYR A 343 53.02 -9.44 6.85
C TYR A 343 52.36 -8.15 7.39
N ASP A 344 53.13 -7.10 7.66
CA ASP A 344 52.63 -5.85 8.16
C ASP A 344 51.87 -5.11 7.06
N ARG A 345 50.63 -4.70 7.36
CA ARG A 345 49.74 -3.99 6.43
C ARG A 345 49.97 -2.49 6.53
N GLY A 346 50.48 -1.87 5.47
CA GLY A 346 50.56 -0.39 5.36
C GLY A 346 49.28 0.24 4.85
N LEU A 347 48.74 -0.33 3.80
CA LEU A 347 47.41 0.02 3.29
C LEU A 347 46.38 -0.91 3.91
N THR A 348 45.45 -0.32 4.65
CA THR A 348 44.41 -1.07 5.35
C THR A 348 43.04 -0.59 4.91
N GLU A 349 42.15 -1.52 4.76
CA GLU A 349 40.75 -1.26 4.43
C GLU A 349 39.94 -1.12 5.73
N ARG A 350 39.19 -0.03 5.82
CA ARG A 350 38.21 0.17 6.88
C ARG A 350 36.89 -0.38 6.38
N SER A 351 36.11 -1.03 7.16
CA SER A 351 34.77 -1.54 6.90
C SER A 351 34.21 -1.27 5.47
N PRO A 352 34.11 -2.26 4.58
CA PRO A 352 33.45 -2.08 3.28
C PRO A 352 31.95 -1.87 3.51
N PHE A 353 31.38 -0.94 2.76
CA PHE A 353 29.94 -0.77 2.66
C PHE A 353 29.47 -1.51 1.40
N VAL A 354 28.50 -2.43 1.56
CA VAL A 354 28.01 -3.29 0.48
C VAL A 354 26.53 -3.01 0.23
N GLU A 355 26.20 -2.57 -0.95
CA GLU A 355 24.81 -2.43 -1.41
C GLU A 355 24.46 -3.59 -2.33
N LYS A 356 23.35 -4.30 -2.02
CA LYS A 356 22.80 -5.33 -2.87
C LYS A 356 21.70 -4.74 -3.73
N MET A 357 21.76 -4.96 -5.02
CA MET A 357 20.75 -4.60 -5.99
C MET A 357 20.32 -5.83 -6.79
N MET A 358 19.07 -5.85 -7.22
CA MET A 358 18.52 -6.89 -8.06
C MET A 358 17.83 -6.28 -9.28
N ARG A 359 18.19 -6.74 -10.47
CA ARG A 359 17.49 -6.38 -11.71
C ARG A 359 16.52 -7.48 -12.07
N ILE A 360 15.26 -7.11 -12.30
CA ILE A 360 14.18 -8.04 -12.63
C ILE A 360 13.49 -7.61 -13.93
N ARG A 361 12.89 -8.58 -14.63
CA ARG A 361 12.23 -8.34 -15.93
C ARG A 361 10.89 -9.05 -16.02
N THR A 362 9.95 -8.42 -16.69
CA THR A 362 8.70 -9.07 -17.09
C THR A 362 8.87 -9.83 -18.39
N ASP A 363 7.87 -10.65 -18.71
CA ASP A 363 7.60 -11.02 -20.10
C ASP A 363 6.93 -9.86 -20.84
N PHE A 364 6.65 -10.06 -22.12
CA PHE A 364 5.89 -9.09 -22.90
C PHE A 364 4.52 -8.84 -22.25
N LEU A 365 4.30 -7.58 -21.87
CA LEU A 365 3.09 -7.11 -21.23
C LEU A 365 2.06 -6.65 -22.26
N THR A 366 0.80 -6.89 -21.98
CA THR A 366 -0.31 -6.20 -22.66
C THR A 366 -0.39 -4.76 -22.17
N GLU A 367 -1.10 -3.89 -22.90
CA GLU A 367 -1.30 -2.50 -22.47
C GLU A 367 -2.00 -2.43 -21.08
N GLY A 368 -2.98 -3.32 -20.83
CA GLY A 368 -3.66 -3.38 -19.53
C GLY A 368 -2.73 -3.81 -18.38
N GLN A 369 -1.86 -4.78 -18.62
CA GLN A 369 -0.85 -5.19 -17.62
C GLN A 369 0.16 -4.08 -17.35
N PHE A 370 0.57 -3.35 -18.38
CA PHE A 370 1.49 -2.22 -18.19
C PHE A 370 0.83 -1.07 -17.41
N GLU A 371 -0.44 -0.74 -17.69
CA GLU A 371 -1.19 0.25 -16.92
C GLU A 371 -1.35 -0.17 -15.45
N TYR A 372 -1.57 -1.44 -15.18
CA TYR A 372 -1.59 -2.00 -13.83
C TYR A 372 -0.23 -1.84 -13.12
N LEU A 373 0.86 -2.18 -13.79
CA LEU A 373 2.21 -2.08 -13.23
C LEU A 373 2.71 -0.65 -13.06
N LYS A 374 2.08 0.36 -13.66
CA LYS A 374 2.40 1.76 -13.36
C LYS A 374 2.22 2.09 -11.89
N ASN A 375 1.27 1.49 -11.22
CA ASN A 375 1.04 1.72 -9.79
C ASN A 375 2.18 1.15 -8.93
N LEU A 376 2.82 0.06 -9.36
CA LEU A 376 4.07 -0.41 -8.74
C LEU A 376 5.17 0.67 -8.83
N ILE A 377 5.33 1.29 -10.00
CA ILE A 377 6.35 2.33 -10.21
C ILE A 377 6.12 3.56 -9.33
N TYR A 378 4.86 3.91 -9.09
CA TYR A 378 4.48 5.06 -8.27
C TYR A 378 4.32 4.75 -6.79
N SER A 379 4.40 3.48 -6.41
CA SER A 379 4.22 3.06 -5.02
C SER A 379 5.38 3.49 -4.15
N GLU A 380 5.06 3.98 -2.97
CA GLU A 380 6.03 4.34 -1.93
C GLU A 380 6.46 3.12 -1.10
N SER A 381 5.67 2.06 -1.13
CA SER A 381 5.89 0.87 -0.31
C SER A 381 5.85 -0.38 -1.18
N VAL A 382 7.02 -0.97 -1.39
CA VAL A 382 7.21 -2.15 -2.23
C VAL A 382 7.93 -3.22 -1.42
N TYR A 383 7.44 -4.45 -1.49
CA TYR A 383 8.03 -5.60 -0.82
C TYR A 383 8.26 -6.74 -1.81
N MET A 384 9.36 -7.42 -1.65
CA MET A 384 9.60 -8.72 -2.27
C MET A 384 9.06 -9.80 -1.32
N ILE A 385 8.21 -10.68 -1.85
CA ILE A 385 7.57 -11.75 -1.07
C ILE A 385 8.30 -13.07 -1.33
N GLY A 386 8.79 -13.67 -0.27
CA GLY A 386 9.41 -14.99 -0.30
C GLY A 386 8.40 -16.12 -0.45
N ALA A 387 8.87 -17.31 -0.80
CA ALA A 387 8.05 -18.54 -0.91
C ALA A 387 7.48 -19.00 0.45
N ASP A 388 8.00 -18.47 1.56
CA ASP A 388 7.53 -18.66 2.93
C ASP A 388 6.58 -17.55 3.39
N GLY A 389 6.20 -16.64 2.48
CA GLY A 389 5.39 -15.47 2.79
C GLY A 389 6.14 -14.35 3.52
N SER A 390 7.45 -14.46 3.71
CA SER A 390 8.27 -13.38 4.27
C SER A 390 8.25 -12.16 3.36
N ALA A 391 8.30 -10.97 3.95
CA ALA A 391 8.29 -9.71 3.22
C ALA A 391 9.61 -8.96 3.41
N THR A 392 10.33 -8.74 2.32
CA THR A 392 11.57 -7.97 2.32
C THR A 392 11.32 -6.61 1.66
N PRO A 393 11.51 -5.49 2.38
CA PRO A 393 11.29 -4.17 1.82
C PRO A 393 12.35 -3.85 0.76
N VAL A 394 11.88 -3.31 -0.37
CA VAL A 394 12.74 -2.92 -1.50
C VAL A 394 12.36 -1.54 -2.01
N VAL A 395 13.33 -0.84 -2.57
CA VAL A 395 13.16 0.46 -3.23
C VAL A 395 13.42 0.29 -4.71
N ILE A 396 12.57 0.90 -5.55
CA ILE A 396 12.76 0.92 -6.99
C ILE A 396 13.72 2.05 -7.34
N GLU A 397 14.93 1.69 -7.80
CA GLU A 397 15.98 2.64 -8.19
C GLU A 397 15.79 3.18 -9.62
N SER A 398 15.01 2.51 -10.46
CA SER A 398 14.81 2.90 -11.85
C SER A 398 13.99 4.19 -11.96
N ASN A 399 14.54 5.21 -12.60
CA ASN A 399 13.91 6.54 -12.73
C ASN A 399 13.31 6.81 -14.11
N ASN A 400 13.48 5.91 -15.07
CA ASN A 400 13.02 6.12 -16.44
C ASN A 400 12.34 4.87 -16.99
N TYR A 401 11.09 5.01 -17.40
CA TYR A 401 10.25 3.95 -17.91
C TYR A 401 9.72 4.34 -19.29
N VAL A 402 9.93 3.50 -20.28
CA VAL A 402 9.50 3.75 -21.65
C VAL A 402 8.37 2.79 -22.02
N ALA A 403 7.17 3.33 -22.20
CA ALA A 403 6.07 2.60 -22.81
C ALA A 403 6.08 2.83 -24.34
N ILE A 404 6.31 1.79 -25.10
CA ILE A 404 6.25 1.86 -26.56
C ILE A 404 4.79 1.70 -27.00
N LYS A 405 4.18 2.77 -27.48
CA LYS A 405 2.83 2.74 -28.06
C LYS A 405 2.94 2.60 -29.58
N THR A 406 2.61 1.44 -30.11
CA THR A 406 2.50 1.20 -31.56
C THR A 406 1.06 0.85 -31.93
N ARG A 407 0.65 1.16 -33.18
CA ARG A 407 -0.73 0.86 -33.65
C ARG A 407 -1.02 -0.64 -33.79
N SER A 408 -0.01 -1.48 -33.82
CA SER A 408 -0.17 -2.93 -33.96
C SER A 408 0.73 -3.64 -32.93
N PHE A 409 0.12 -4.36 -31.98
CA PHE A 409 0.80 -5.23 -31.01
C PHE A 409 1.93 -4.56 -30.22
N ALA A 410 1.57 -3.56 -29.39
CA ALA A 410 2.49 -3.03 -28.41
C ALA A 410 2.75 -4.07 -27.32
N LYS A 411 3.78 -4.87 -27.49
CA LYS A 411 4.34 -5.68 -26.42
C LYS A 411 5.49 -4.91 -25.81
N THR A 412 5.33 -4.53 -24.57
CA THR A 412 6.35 -3.81 -23.80
C THR A 412 6.86 -4.74 -22.71
N ASP A 413 8.15 -4.91 -22.59
CA ASP A 413 8.78 -5.50 -21.43
C ASP A 413 9.10 -4.40 -20.40
N LEU A 414 9.02 -4.74 -19.14
CA LEU A 414 9.37 -3.85 -18.03
C LEU A 414 10.60 -4.41 -17.32
N GLU A 415 11.64 -3.59 -17.23
CA GLU A 415 12.83 -3.88 -16.44
C GLU A 415 12.87 -2.93 -15.23
N LEU A 416 13.05 -3.50 -14.04
CA LEU A 416 13.18 -2.76 -12.79
C LEU A 416 14.49 -3.11 -12.11
N THR A 417 15.11 -2.12 -11.49
CA THR A 417 16.22 -2.30 -10.57
C THR A 417 15.73 -2.05 -9.16
N LEU A 418 15.84 -3.06 -8.32
CA LEU A 418 15.46 -3.05 -6.92
C LEU A 418 16.71 -2.89 -6.06
N LYS A 419 16.63 -2.05 -5.04
CA LYS A 419 17.61 -1.95 -3.97
C LYS A 419 16.97 -2.46 -2.69
N PHE A 420 17.68 -3.29 -1.93
CA PHE A 420 17.19 -3.76 -0.65
C PHE A 420 17.29 -2.63 0.39
N SER A 421 16.18 -2.39 1.13
CA SER A 421 16.14 -1.28 2.11
C SER A 421 16.99 -1.54 3.35
N ASN A 422 17.31 -2.81 3.63
CA ASN A 422 18.17 -3.17 4.74
C ASN A 422 19.63 -3.15 4.27
N ASP A 423 20.42 -2.22 4.81
CA ASP A 423 21.84 -2.17 4.54
C ASP A 423 22.53 -3.38 5.17
N TYR A 424 23.15 -4.20 4.34
CA TYR A 424 24.04 -5.25 4.81
C TYR A 424 25.42 -4.63 5.08
N THR A 425 25.70 -4.31 6.34
CA THR A 425 27.08 -4.16 6.79
C THR A 425 27.69 -5.53 6.90
N ALA A 426 28.64 -5.84 6.05
CA ALA A 426 29.45 -7.06 6.15
C ALA A 426 30.38 -6.99 7.35
#